data_41ffbdd6df3835c56e6cb43cb2a9fd46
#
_entry.id   41ffbdd6df3835c56e6cb43cb2a9fd46
#
_cell.length_a   1.000
_cell.length_b   1.000
_cell.length_c   1.000
_cell.angle_alpha   90.00
_cell.angle_beta   90.00
_cell.angle_gamma   90.00
#
_symmetry.space_group_name_H-M   'P 1'
#
loop_
_entity.id
_entity.type
_entity.pdbx_description
1 polymer ?
#
loop_
_entity_poly.entity_id
_entity_poly.type
_entity_poly.pdbx_seq_one_letter_code
_entity_poly.pdbx_strand_id
1 'polypeptide(L)'
;MSVLTTNYLTPTGREEAWRFTPLKRLRGLHDGSAVVADRNSLVTKAGLPKGASFTRESLAPLAVSDDVIIERIRGEVSDVAHLSIDANAEIKEPIFLTRSAGALDSAELSRVRISLGTHAVATVIVENIGDTLLAEDLEINLAPGSSLTFVTLQEFDSKSVYTARHHAVVDKDATFKSITVTVGGDVVLSLIHI
;
A
#
# COMPACT_ATOMS: atom_id res chain seq x y z
N MET A 1 26.66 -0.63 13.18
CA MET A 1 25.22 -0.30 13.14
C MET A 1 25.12 1.20 12.99
N SER A 2 24.90 1.69 11.79
CA SER A 2 24.71 3.12 11.53
C SER A 2 23.21 3.37 11.54
N VAL A 3 22.71 3.99 12.59
CA VAL A 3 21.35 4.53 12.62
C VAL A 3 21.38 5.75 11.71
N LEU A 4 20.97 5.58 10.47
CA LEU A 4 20.63 6.70 9.60
C LEU A 4 19.35 7.34 10.18
N THR A 5 19.52 8.24 11.12
CA THR A 5 18.43 9.12 11.58
C THR A 5 18.14 10.08 10.43
N THR A 6 17.33 9.65 9.48
CA THR A 6 16.75 10.57 8.51
C THR A 6 15.81 11.47 9.29
N ASN A 7 16.14 12.75 9.35
CA ASN A 7 15.39 13.73 10.13
C ASN A 7 14.13 14.10 9.33
N TYR A 8 13.09 13.27 9.42
CA TYR A 8 11.79 13.59 8.84
C TYR A 8 11.15 14.73 9.64
N LEU A 9 10.69 15.76 8.95
CA LEU A 9 9.95 16.85 9.59
C LEU A 9 8.61 16.33 10.07
N THR A 10 8.41 16.28 11.39
CA THR A 10 7.15 15.85 11.99
C THR A 10 6.03 16.83 11.67
N PRO A 11 4.92 16.38 11.08
CA PRO A 11 3.76 17.24 10.82
C PRO A 11 3.19 17.82 12.09
N THR A 12 2.83 19.11 12.02
CA THR A 12 2.24 19.84 13.15
C THR A 12 0.73 20.07 13.01
N GLY A 13 0.18 19.76 11.83
CA GLY A 13 -1.21 20.05 11.45
C GLY A 13 -1.41 21.49 10.95
N ARG A 14 -0.34 22.26 10.81
CA ARG A 14 -0.38 23.62 10.22
C ARG A 14 -0.09 23.59 8.72
N GLU A 15 0.59 22.56 8.27
CA GLU A 15 0.87 22.29 6.87
C GLU A 15 -0.44 21.99 6.13
N GLU A 16 -0.61 22.49 4.92
CA GLU A 16 -1.84 22.33 4.15
C GLU A 16 -2.21 20.85 3.96
N ALA A 17 -1.24 20.00 3.65
CA ALA A 17 -1.43 18.55 3.48
C ALA A 17 -1.94 17.84 4.75
N TRP A 18 -1.67 18.38 5.94
CA TRP A 18 -2.01 17.78 7.23
C TRP A 18 -3.10 18.51 8.01
N ARG A 19 -3.60 19.63 7.47
CA ARG A 19 -4.51 20.54 8.17
C ARG A 19 -5.78 19.88 8.71
N PHE A 20 -6.30 18.90 8.00
CA PHE A 20 -7.53 18.20 8.37
C PHE A 20 -7.28 16.79 8.91
N THR A 21 -6.02 16.40 9.07
CA THR A 21 -5.65 15.07 9.56
C THR A 21 -5.60 15.06 11.08
N PRO A 22 -6.29 14.12 11.74
CA PRO A 22 -6.30 14.03 13.20
C PRO A 22 -5.00 13.38 13.71
N LEU A 23 -3.87 14.10 13.66
CA LEU A 23 -2.52 13.59 13.91
C LEU A 23 -2.41 12.75 15.17
N LYS A 24 -3.04 13.19 16.29
CA LYS A 24 -3.03 12.43 17.57
C LYS A 24 -3.67 11.04 17.45
N ARG A 25 -4.61 10.86 16.53
CA ARG A 25 -5.27 9.57 16.28
C ARG A 25 -4.46 8.65 15.38
N LEU A 26 -3.40 9.14 14.73
CA LEU A 26 -2.48 8.33 13.94
C LEU A 26 -1.52 7.47 14.78
N ARG A 27 -1.59 7.56 16.10
CA ARG A 27 -0.86 6.71 17.07
C ARG A 27 0.63 6.59 16.78
N GLY A 28 1.29 7.69 16.44
CA GLY A 28 2.73 7.73 16.20
C GLY A 28 3.18 7.37 14.79
N LEU A 29 2.26 7.06 13.86
CA LEU A 29 2.65 6.83 12.47
C LEU A 29 3.22 8.11 11.82
N HIS A 30 2.69 9.29 12.16
CA HIS A 30 3.10 10.57 11.57
C HIS A 30 4.43 11.12 12.09
N ASP A 31 4.80 10.78 13.34
CA ASP A 31 6.01 11.29 14.00
C ASP A 31 7.08 10.22 14.24
N GLY A 32 6.77 8.95 13.91
CA GLY A 32 7.66 7.81 14.07
C GLY A 32 7.78 7.28 15.48
N SER A 33 6.89 7.70 16.39
CA SER A 33 6.86 7.16 17.75
C SER A 33 6.15 5.81 17.86
N ALA A 34 5.46 5.37 16.80
CA ALA A 34 4.86 4.05 16.75
C ALA A 34 5.94 2.96 16.84
N VAL A 35 5.70 1.96 17.69
CA VAL A 35 6.54 0.75 17.72
C VAL A 35 6.25 -0.08 16.49
N VAL A 36 7.26 -0.35 15.67
CA VAL A 36 7.11 -1.17 14.46
C VAL A 36 7.45 -2.61 14.77
N ALA A 37 6.46 -3.51 14.69
CA ALA A 37 6.62 -4.94 14.92
C ALA A 37 6.68 -5.75 13.62
N ASP A 38 5.90 -5.36 12.61
CA ASP A 38 5.77 -6.10 11.36
C ASP A 38 6.11 -5.26 10.14
N ARG A 39 6.55 -5.97 9.08
CA ARG A 39 6.82 -5.38 7.76
C ARG A 39 6.31 -6.30 6.66
N ASN A 40 5.46 -5.75 5.77
CA ASN A 40 4.96 -6.47 4.60
C ASN A 40 4.30 -7.82 4.90
N SER A 41 3.29 -7.87 5.77
CA SER A 41 2.57 -9.12 6.09
C SER A 41 1.64 -9.60 4.95
N LEU A 42 1.46 -8.80 3.90
CA LEU A 42 0.60 -9.11 2.75
C LEU A 42 1.02 -10.43 2.07
N VAL A 43 0.07 -11.32 1.84
CA VAL A 43 0.28 -12.63 1.20
C VAL A 43 -0.80 -12.92 0.16
N THR A 44 -0.57 -13.90 -0.71
CA THR A 44 -1.60 -14.41 -1.61
C THR A 44 -2.55 -15.34 -0.84
N LYS A 45 -3.87 -15.17 -1.02
CA LYS A 45 -4.90 -15.99 -0.37
C LYS A 45 -5.00 -17.39 -0.97
N ALA A 46 -4.61 -17.55 -2.23
CA ALA A 46 -4.62 -18.81 -2.97
C ALA A 46 -3.41 -18.86 -3.92
N GLY A 47 -3.24 -20.00 -4.59
CA GLY A 47 -2.26 -20.14 -5.66
C GLY A 47 -2.49 -19.12 -6.77
N LEU A 48 -1.41 -18.60 -7.34
CA LEU A 48 -1.49 -17.63 -8.43
C LEU A 48 -1.80 -18.31 -9.77
N PRO A 49 -2.59 -17.67 -10.63
CA PRO A 49 -2.81 -18.14 -12.00
C PRO A 49 -1.52 -18.04 -12.82
N LYS A 50 -1.48 -18.82 -13.92
CA LYS A 50 -0.36 -18.74 -14.88
C LYS A 50 -0.24 -17.32 -15.43
N GLY A 51 0.98 -16.81 -15.48
CA GLY A 51 1.27 -15.44 -15.92
C GLY A 51 1.20 -14.42 -14.79
N ALA A 52 1.04 -14.86 -13.54
CA ALA A 52 1.17 -14.02 -12.35
C ALA A 52 2.23 -14.55 -11.41
N SER A 53 2.98 -13.66 -10.78
CA SER A 53 3.97 -13.99 -9.74
C SER A 53 3.87 -13.03 -8.57
N PHE A 54 4.17 -13.51 -7.37
CA PHE A 54 4.22 -12.69 -6.17
C PHE A 54 5.54 -12.96 -5.45
N THR A 55 6.35 -11.91 -5.30
CA THR A 55 7.70 -11.97 -4.76
C THR A 55 7.89 -10.91 -3.66
N ARG A 56 8.99 -11.04 -2.93
CA ARG A 56 9.52 -9.97 -2.09
C ARG A 56 10.89 -9.61 -2.61
N GLU A 57 11.04 -8.36 -3.02
CA GLU A 57 12.26 -7.91 -3.68
C GLU A 57 12.56 -6.45 -3.39
N SER A 58 13.83 -6.07 -3.48
CA SER A 58 14.23 -4.69 -3.31
C SER A 58 13.99 -3.91 -4.61
N LEU A 59 13.03 -3.00 -4.58
CA LEU A 59 12.66 -2.16 -5.72
C LEU A 59 12.77 -0.68 -5.37
N ALA A 60 13.33 0.09 -6.30
CA ALA A 60 13.30 1.55 -6.20
C ALA A 60 11.85 2.05 -6.30
N PRO A 61 11.48 3.14 -5.58
CA PRO A 61 10.16 3.75 -5.71
C PRO A 61 9.90 4.23 -7.15
N LEU A 62 8.63 4.15 -7.59
CA LEU A 62 8.21 4.66 -8.92
C LEU A 62 8.23 6.19 -8.96
N ALA A 63 8.02 6.85 -7.83
CA ALA A 63 8.02 8.31 -7.74
C ALA A 63 8.57 8.78 -6.39
N VAL A 64 9.08 10.00 -6.38
CA VAL A 64 9.43 10.71 -5.14
C VAL A 64 8.17 11.01 -4.33
N SER A 65 8.30 11.06 -3.02
CA SER A 65 7.24 11.47 -2.10
C SER A 65 7.73 12.60 -1.21
N ASP A 66 6.84 13.51 -0.87
CA ASP A 66 6.99 14.51 0.18
C ASP A 66 6.21 14.16 1.45
N ASP A 67 5.49 13.03 1.42
CA ASP A 67 4.76 12.51 2.57
C ASP A 67 5.72 11.83 3.56
N VAL A 68 5.77 12.37 4.77
CA VAL A 68 6.69 11.91 5.82
C VAL A 68 6.46 10.47 6.24
N ILE A 69 5.22 9.98 6.21
CA ILE A 69 4.90 8.58 6.52
C ILE A 69 5.48 7.68 5.44
N ILE A 70 5.28 8.04 4.17
CA ILE A 70 5.79 7.27 3.02
C ILE A 70 7.32 7.23 3.01
N GLU A 71 7.98 8.37 3.24
CA GLU A 71 9.44 8.41 3.29
C GLU A 71 10.00 7.56 4.45
N ARG A 72 9.29 7.53 5.59
CA ARG A 72 9.65 6.64 6.71
C ARG A 72 9.46 5.17 6.35
N ILE A 73 8.33 4.80 5.74
CA ILE A 73 8.12 3.43 5.26
C ILE A 73 9.28 3.01 4.35
N ARG A 74 9.67 3.85 3.40
CA ARG A 74 10.75 3.59 2.45
C ARG A 74 12.12 3.47 3.11
N GLY A 75 12.35 4.22 4.18
CA GLY A 75 13.57 4.14 4.97
C GLY A 75 13.69 2.89 5.83
N GLU A 76 12.56 2.33 6.26
CA GLU A 76 12.53 1.20 7.18
C GLU A 76 12.21 -0.15 6.52
N VAL A 77 11.53 -0.13 5.36
CA VAL A 77 11.12 -1.33 4.62
C VAL A 77 11.89 -1.42 3.32
N SER A 78 12.87 -2.32 3.27
CA SER A 78 13.74 -2.52 2.10
C SER A 78 13.05 -3.31 1.00
N ASP A 79 12.22 -4.27 1.37
CA ASP A 79 11.55 -5.20 0.43
C ASP A 79 10.14 -4.74 0.12
N VAL A 80 9.81 -4.87 -1.16
CA VAL A 80 8.48 -4.62 -1.71
C VAL A 80 7.78 -5.95 -1.92
N ALA A 81 6.55 -6.09 -1.42
CA ALA A 81 5.65 -7.17 -1.80
C ALA A 81 5.16 -6.90 -3.23
N HIS A 82 5.68 -7.61 -4.21
CA HIS A 82 5.48 -7.34 -5.63
C HIS A 82 4.64 -8.41 -6.31
N LEU A 83 3.44 -8.01 -6.77
CA LEU A 83 2.61 -8.78 -7.69
C LEU A 83 2.92 -8.34 -9.11
N SER A 84 3.41 -9.25 -9.95
CA SER A 84 3.69 -9.00 -11.36
C SER A 84 2.80 -9.87 -12.24
N ILE A 85 2.22 -9.27 -13.28
CA ILE A 85 1.42 -9.94 -14.31
C ILE A 85 2.17 -9.83 -15.64
N ASP A 86 2.39 -10.97 -16.26
CA ASP A 86 3.14 -11.07 -17.52
C ASP A 86 2.46 -10.32 -18.68
N ALA A 87 3.25 -9.86 -19.65
CA ALA A 87 2.70 -9.24 -20.86
C ALA A 87 1.76 -10.20 -21.60
N ASN A 88 0.66 -9.67 -22.12
CA ASN A 88 -0.41 -10.38 -22.80
C ASN A 88 -1.14 -11.44 -21.95
N ALA A 89 -0.93 -11.47 -20.65
CA ALA A 89 -1.69 -12.35 -19.76
C ALA A 89 -3.11 -11.81 -19.56
N GLU A 90 -4.12 -12.64 -19.77
CA GLU A 90 -5.51 -12.35 -19.48
C GLU A 90 -5.93 -13.20 -18.26
N ILE A 91 -5.94 -12.57 -17.07
CA ILE A 91 -6.29 -13.22 -15.81
C ILE A 91 -7.79 -13.05 -15.58
N LYS A 92 -8.54 -14.14 -15.73
CA LYS A 92 -10.02 -14.13 -15.64
C LYS A 92 -10.53 -14.09 -14.21
N GLU A 93 -9.89 -14.86 -13.33
CA GLU A 93 -10.27 -14.92 -11.92
C GLU A 93 -9.54 -13.83 -11.12
N PRO A 94 -10.19 -13.16 -10.18
CA PRO A 94 -9.54 -12.17 -9.35
C PRO A 94 -8.38 -12.77 -8.54
N ILE A 95 -7.27 -12.03 -8.47
CA ILE A 95 -6.15 -12.36 -7.58
C ILE A 95 -6.41 -11.70 -6.24
N PHE A 96 -6.41 -12.50 -5.17
CA PHE A 96 -6.59 -12.03 -3.81
C PHE A 96 -5.25 -11.95 -3.09
N LEU A 97 -4.94 -10.76 -2.60
CA LEU A 97 -3.89 -10.51 -1.63
C LEU A 97 -4.57 -10.21 -0.29
N THR A 98 -4.11 -10.82 0.79
CA THR A 98 -4.76 -10.65 2.09
C THR A 98 -3.74 -10.32 3.16
N ARG A 99 -4.18 -9.50 4.10
CA ARG A 99 -3.47 -9.19 5.35
C ARG A 99 -4.43 -9.47 6.49
N SER A 100 -4.01 -10.38 7.37
CA SER A 100 -4.77 -10.68 8.57
C SER A 100 -4.62 -9.58 9.62
N ALA A 101 -5.49 -9.62 10.63
CA ALA A 101 -5.40 -8.74 11.78
C ALA A 101 -3.98 -8.69 12.35
N GLY A 102 -3.49 -7.48 12.56
CA GLY A 102 -2.25 -7.19 13.25
C GLY A 102 -2.49 -6.89 14.72
N ALA A 103 -1.71 -5.95 15.26
CA ALA A 103 -1.84 -5.46 16.61
C ALA A 103 -2.23 -3.98 16.62
N LEU A 104 -2.84 -3.51 17.72
CA LEU A 104 -3.18 -2.10 17.92
C LEU A 104 -2.09 -1.32 18.65
N ASP A 105 -1.16 -2.00 19.30
CA ASP A 105 -0.05 -1.45 20.09
C ASP A 105 1.27 -1.40 19.34
N SER A 106 1.30 -2.02 18.15
CA SER A 106 2.46 -1.99 17.26
C SER A 106 2.04 -1.81 15.81
N ALA A 107 2.85 -1.09 15.06
CA ALA A 107 2.59 -0.76 13.67
C ALA A 107 3.14 -1.81 12.72
N GLU A 108 2.43 -2.02 11.61
CA GLU A 108 2.97 -2.60 10.40
C GLU A 108 3.32 -1.48 9.41
N LEU A 109 4.52 -1.55 8.83
CA LEU A 109 4.91 -0.74 7.69
C LEU A 109 4.96 -1.62 6.44
N SER A 110 4.34 -1.18 5.36
CA SER A 110 4.19 -2.01 4.17
C SER A 110 4.56 -1.25 2.90
N ARG A 111 5.32 -1.92 2.02
CA ARG A 111 5.54 -1.50 0.63
C ARG A 111 5.00 -2.55 -0.30
N VAL A 112 4.09 -2.15 -1.17
CA VAL A 112 3.42 -3.03 -2.12
C VAL A 112 3.61 -2.48 -3.52
N ARG A 113 3.84 -3.35 -4.50
CA ARG A 113 3.80 -2.99 -5.92
C ARG A 113 2.97 -3.97 -6.70
N ILE A 114 2.15 -3.45 -7.61
CA ILE A 114 1.38 -4.22 -8.59
C ILE A 114 1.81 -3.75 -9.97
N SER A 115 2.35 -4.66 -10.78
CA SER A 115 2.82 -4.34 -12.13
C SER A 115 2.12 -5.20 -13.16
N LEU A 116 1.56 -4.57 -14.19
CA LEU A 116 1.00 -5.26 -15.35
C LEU A 116 1.88 -5.03 -16.56
N GLY A 117 2.28 -6.12 -17.22
CA GLY A 117 2.97 -6.07 -18.51
C GLY A 117 2.05 -5.58 -19.63
N THR A 118 2.64 -5.26 -20.78
CA THR A 118 1.92 -4.74 -21.97
C THR A 118 0.73 -5.65 -22.32
N HIS A 119 -0.45 -5.04 -22.54
CA HIS A 119 -1.71 -5.70 -22.85
C HIS A 119 -2.19 -6.75 -21.83
N ALA A 120 -1.63 -6.76 -20.62
CA ALA A 120 -2.13 -7.63 -19.56
C ALA A 120 -3.47 -7.13 -19.01
N VAL A 121 -4.34 -8.06 -18.63
CA VAL A 121 -5.64 -7.76 -18.01
C VAL A 121 -5.79 -8.55 -16.73
N ALA A 122 -6.10 -7.87 -15.63
CA ALA A 122 -6.30 -8.50 -14.33
C ALA A 122 -7.28 -7.74 -13.44
N THR A 123 -7.88 -8.46 -12.51
CA THR A 123 -8.54 -7.91 -11.33
C THR A 123 -7.74 -8.33 -10.10
N VAL A 124 -7.34 -7.35 -9.28
CA VAL A 124 -6.62 -7.59 -8.03
C VAL A 124 -7.43 -7.05 -6.87
N ILE A 125 -7.63 -7.87 -5.86
CA ILE A 125 -8.37 -7.53 -4.64
C ILE A 125 -7.40 -7.61 -3.46
N VAL A 126 -7.22 -6.50 -2.75
CA VAL A 126 -6.44 -6.44 -1.51
C VAL A 126 -7.40 -6.38 -0.33
N GLU A 127 -7.33 -7.38 0.54
CA GLU A 127 -8.16 -7.50 1.74
C GLU A 127 -7.32 -7.16 2.97
N ASN A 128 -7.73 -6.14 3.72
CA ASN A 128 -7.17 -5.80 5.03
C ASN A 128 -8.27 -6.03 6.08
N ILE A 129 -8.08 -6.98 7.00
CA ILE A 129 -9.14 -7.48 7.89
C ILE A 129 -8.72 -7.39 9.35
N GLY A 130 -9.63 -6.92 10.20
CA GLY A 130 -9.50 -6.93 11.66
C GLY A 130 -8.74 -5.73 12.24
N ASP A 131 -8.19 -5.92 13.45
CA ASP A 131 -7.42 -4.88 14.14
C ASP A 131 -6.12 -4.58 13.39
N THR A 132 -5.79 -3.28 13.24
CA THR A 132 -4.52 -2.89 12.62
C THR A 132 -4.08 -1.49 13.01
N LEU A 133 -2.77 -1.29 13.07
CA LEU A 133 -2.09 -0.01 12.99
C LEU A 133 -1.14 -0.09 11.80
N LEU A 134 -1.60 0.35 10.61
CA LEU A 134 -0.93 0.09 9.33
C LEU A 134 -0.62 1.38 8.59
N ALA A 135 0.62 1.48 8.10
CA ALA A 135 1.00 2.47 7.09
C ALA A 135 1.52 1.78 5.83
N GLU A 136 0.97 2.16 4.67
CA GLU A 136 1.23 1.49 3.40
C GLU A 136 1.64 2.45 2.28
N ASP A 137 2.72 2.13 1.57
CA ASP A 137 3.10 2.70 0.27
C ASP A 137 2.79 1.68 -0.83
N LEU A 138 1.69 1.89 -1.55
CA LEU A 138 1.24 1.02 -2.63
C LEU A 138 1.48 1.69 -3.97
N GLU A 139 2.27 1.05 -4.81
CA GLU A 139 2.63 1.50 -6.13
C GLU A 139 2.00 0.61 -7.20
N ILE A 140 1.43 1.20 -8.24
CA ILE A 140 0.82 0.52 -9.38
C ILE A 140 1.55 0.97 -10.65
N ASN A 141 2.00 0.01 -11.45
CA ASN A 141 2.66 0.26 -12.73
C ASN A 141 1.95 -0.47 -13.86
N LEU A 142 1.32 0.28 -14.74
CA LEU A 142 0.54 -0.24 -15.86
C LEU A 142 1.25 0.04 -17.18
N ALA A 143 1.80 -1.00 -17.80
CA ALA A 143 2.44 -0.90 -19.11
C ALA A 143 1.41 -0.62 -20.23
N PRO A 144 1.84 -0.21 -21.43
CA PRO A 144 0.95 0.18 -22.52
C PRO A 144 -0.14 -0.85 -22.83
N GLY A 145 -1.38 -0.38 -22.97
CA GLY A 145 -2.54 -1.19 -23.30
C GLY A 145 -3.00 -2.16 -22.23
N SER A 146 -2.41 -2.15 -21.03
CA SER A 146 -2.85 -3.02 -19.93
C SER A 146 -4.13 -2.52 -19.25
N SER A 147 -4.84 -3.39 -18.54
CA SER A 147 -6.08 -3.06 -17.85
C SER A 147 -6.12 -3.69 -16.46
N LEU A 148 -6.18 -2.84 -15.44
CA LEU A 148 -6.29 -3.26 -14.04
C LEU A 148 -7.60 -2.77 -13.42
N THR A 149 -8.40 -3.71 -12.88
CA THR A 149 -9.39 -3.41 -11.87
C THR A 149 -8.77 -3.70 -10.50
N PHE A 150 -8.55 -2.66 -9.72
CA PHE A 150 -7.97 -2.74 -8.38
C PHE A 150 -9.04 -2.48 -7.32
N VAL A 151 -9.22 -3.42 -6.41
CA VAL A 151 -10.21 -3.33 -5.34
C VAL A 151 -9.49 -3.42 -4.00
N THR A 152 -9.75 -2.49 -3.10
CA THR A 152 -9.33 -2.59 -1.69
C THR A 152 -10.55 -2.79 -0.80
N LEU A 153 -10.53 -3.87 -0.05
CA LEU A 153 -11.51 -4.16 1.00
C LEU A 153 -10.85 -3.92 2.36
N GLN A 154 -11.41 -3.00 3.12
CA GLN A 154 -10.88 -2.57 4.41
C GLN A 154 -11.96 -2.88 5.45
N GLU A 155 -11.91 -4.07 6.03
CA GLU A 155 -12.82 -4.57 7.06
C GLU A 155 -12.16 -4.45 8.43
N PHE A 156 -12.08 -3.21 8.92
CA PHE A 156 -11.34 -2.88 10.13
C PHE A 156 -12.21 -2.91 11.38
N ASP A 157 -11.63 -3.34 12.49
CA ASP A 157 -12.22 -3.12 13.80
C ASP A 157 -12.18 -1.63 14.19
N SER A 158 -13.09 -1.23 15.07
CA SER A 158 -13.39 0.18 15.38
C SER A 158 -12.21 1.00 15.94
N LYS A 159 -11.11 0.34 16.32
CA LYS A 159 -9.90 1.00 16.85
C LYS A 159 -8.75 1.03 15.85
N SER A 160 -8.92 0.44 14.68
CA SER A 160 -7.87 0.36 13.67
C SER A 160 -7.50 1.73 13.11
N VAL A 161 -6.22 1.89 12.79
CA VAL A 161 -5.69 3.05 12.07
C VAL A 161 -4.99 2.56 10.82
N TYR A 162 -5.41 3.10 9.70
CA TYR A 162 -4.82 2.82 8.40
C TYR A 162 -4.47 4.11 7.68
N THR A 163 -3.23 4.22 7.24
CA THR A 163 -2.80 5.29 6.33
C THR A 163 -2.17 4.69 5.10
N ALA A 164 -2.58 5.10 3.92
CA ALA A 164 -2.04 4.62 2.68
C ALA A 164 -1.86 5.72 1.64
N ARG A 165 -0.80 5.59 0.86
CA ARG A 165 -0.66 6.26 -0.42
C ARG A 165 -0.69 5.24 -1.53
N HIS A 166 -1.59 5.41 -2.48
CA HIS A 166 -1.63 4.68 -3.73
C HIS A 166 -1.06 5.58 -4.83
N HIS A 167 0.02 5.16 -5.47
CA HIS A 167 0.62 5.88 -6.59
C HIS A 167 0.54 5.02 -7.85
N ALA A 168 -0.19 5.48 -8.86
CA ALA A 168 -0.37 4.76 -10.11
C ALA A 168 0.34 5.47 -11.27
N VAL A 169 1.19 4.74 -11.97
CA VAL A 169 1.73 5.12 -13.27
C VAL A 169 0.94 4.37 -14.34
N VAL A 170 0.20 5.11 -15.16
CA VAL A 170 -0.68 4.56 -16.19
C VAL A 170 -0.13 4.97 -17.54
N ASP A 171 0.43 4.02 -18.27
CA ASP A 171 1.05 4.26 -19.57
C ASP A 171 0.00 4.37 -20.70
N LYS A 172 0.46 4.65 -21.89
CA LYS A 172 -0.38 4.87 -23.08
C LYS A 172 -1.39 3.73 -23.29
N ASP A 173 -2.65 4.11 -23.53
CA ASP A 173 -3.78 3.20 -23.78
C ASP A 173 -4.05 2.20 -22.63
N ALA A 174 -3.42 2.36 -21.46
CA ALA A 174 -3.71 1.56 -20.29
C ALA A 174 -4.98 2.05 -19.57
N THR A 175 -5.66 1.13 -18.90
CA THR A 175 -6.88 1.43 -18.14
C THR A 175 -6.68 1.07 -16.67
N PHE A 176 -6.94 2.03 -15.78
CA PHE A 176 -6.93 1.85 -14.34
C PHE A 176 -8.30 2.14 -13.73
N LYS A 177 -8.86 1.15 -13.06
CA LYS A 177 -10.09 1.30 -12.28
C LYS A 177 -9.78 0.96 -10.82
N SER A 178 -9.96 1.93 -9.92
CA SER A 178 -9.79 1.75 -8.47
C SER A 178 -11.14 1.79 -7.76
N ILE A 179 -11.37 0.82 -6.88
CA ILE A 179 -12.57 0.71 -6.05
C ILE A 179 -12.11 0.48 -4.61
N THR A 180 -12.51 1.36 -3.70
CA THR A 180 -12.22 1.22 -2.27
C THR A 180 -13.52 1.02 -1.50
N VAL A 181 -13.56 -0.01 -0.67
CA VAL A 181 -14.65 -0.27 0.26
C VAL A 181 -14.08 -0.30 1.67
N THR A 182 -14.56 0.60 2.52
CA THR A 182 -14.11 0.71 3.91
C THR A 182 -15.26 0.47 4.85
N VAL A 183 -15.07 -0.46 5.78
CA VAL A 183 -16.00 -0.77 6.87
C VAL A 183 -15.24 -0.73 8.18
N GLY A 184 -15.65 0.12 9.11
CA GLY A 184 -14.99 0.30 10.40
C GLY A 184 -13.75 1.20 10.35
N GLY A 185 -12.87 1.04 11.37
CA GLY A 185 -11.67 1.86 11.57
C GLY A 185 -11.92 3.12 12.40
N ASP A 186 -10.93 3.51 13.19
CA ASP A 186 -10.88 4.81 13.91
C ASP A 186 -10.43 5.93 12.97
N VAL A 187 -9.34 5.68 12.22
CA VAL A 187 -8.85 6.58 11.17
C VAL A 187 -8.49 5.74 9.94
N VAL A 188 -9.08 6.09 8.81
CA VAL A 188 -8.73 5.54 7.51
C VAL A 188 -8.39 6.71 6.60
N LEU A 189 -7.12 6.82 6.23
CA LEU A 189 -6.60 7.86 5.34
C LEU A 189 -5.98 7.18 4.12
N SER A 190 -6.57 7.42 2.95
CA SER A 190 -6.05 6.89 1.70
C SER A 190 -5.95 8.01 0.68
N LEU A 191 -4.74 8.21 0.15
CA LEU A 191 -4.44 9.18 -0.90
C LEU A 191 -4.14 8.42 -2.20
N ILE A 192 -4.74 8.86 -3.30
CA ILE A 192 -4.52 8.26 -4.62
C ILE A 192 -3.95 9.32 -5.55
N HIS A 193 -2.78 9.04 -6.12
CA HIS A 193 -2.11 9.85 -7.14
C HIS A 193 -2.00 9.03 -8.43
N ILE A 194 -2.40 9.62 -9.55
CA ILE A 194 -2.37 9.00 -10.88
C ILE A 194 -1.60 9.89 -11.83
#